data_460ebeef702ab545f1a868d7be9d4eed
#
_entry.id   460ebeef702ab545f1a868d7be9d4eed
#
_cell.length_a   1.000
_cell.length_b   1.000
_cell.length_c   1.000
_cell.angle_alpha   90.00
_cell.angle_beta   90.00
_cell.angle_gamma   90.00
#
_symmetry.space_group_name_H-M   'P 1'
#
loop_
_entity.id
_entity.type
_entity.pdbx_description
1 polymer ?
#
loop_
_entity_poly.entity_id
_entity_poly.type
_entity_poly.pdbx_seq_one_letter_code
_entity_poly.pdbx_strand_id
1 'polypeptide(L)'
;GDLFGQGKMFLPQVVKSARVMKQAVAHLVPFIEEEKKRSGDTKSKGKIVIATVKGDVHDIGKNIVTVVLQCNNFEVVNMGVMVPCSEILAKAKAENADIIGLSGLITPSLEEMAYVAKEMQRDPHFRMMKIPLLIGGATTSRAHTAVKIAPNYEGPVVYVPDASRSVSVAQSLLSPEAREQYIADIDSDYQRLREQHANKRTQAMLSLAQARKNKMQLEFSGECAPRRPKFIGRRVFKNVD
;
A
#
# COMPACT_ATOMS: atom_id res chain seq x y z
N GLY A 1 -11.19 8.56 -0.06
CA GLY A 1 -10.40 7.97 -1.16
C GLY A 1 -10.80 8.59 -2.48
N ASP A 2 -11.99 8.31 -2.97
CA ASP A 2 -12.43 8.67 -4.33
C ASP A 2 -12.39 10.18 -4.62
N LEU A 3 -12.88 11.01 -3.70
CA LEU A 3 -12.87 12.48 -3.85
C LEU A 3 -11.44 13.04 -3.93
N PHE A 4 -10.51 12.46 -3.16
CA PHE A 4 -9.10 12.84 -3.22
C PHE A 4 -8.47 12.38 -4.54
N GLY A 5 -8.71 11.14 -4.94
CA GLY A 5 -8.24 10.59 -6.22
C GLY A 5 -8.76 11.35 -7.45
N GLN A 6 -9.97 11.92 -7.34
CA GLN A 6 -10.57 12.77 -8.37
C GLN A 6 -10.13 14.24 -8.31
N GLY A 7 -9.25 14.62 -7.39
CA GLY A 7 -8.83 16.01 -7.19
C GLY A 7 -9.89 16.94 -6.58
N LYS A 8 -11.00 16.37 -6.07
CA LYS A 8 -12.10 17.12 -5.46
C LYS A 8 -11.92 17.39 -3.97
N MET A 9 -10.90 16.81 -3.36
CA MET A 9 -10.56 17.00 -1.95
C MET A 9 -9.05 17.17 -1.80
N PHE A 10 -8.62 18.16 -1.02
CA PHE A 10 -7.21 18.43 -0.77
C PHE A 10 -6.68 17.66 0.45
N LEU A 11 -5.37 17.42 0.49
CA LEU A 11 -4.72 16.66 1.56
C LEU A 11 -5.07 17.15 2.98
N PRO A 12 -5.10 18.47 3.30
CA PRO A 12 -5.50 18.94 4.63
C PRO A 12 -6.92 18.53 5.02
N GLN A 13 -7.84 18.51 4.07
CA GLN A 13 -9.23 18.08 4.30
C GLN A 13 -9.31 16.58 4.59
N VAL A 14 -8.52 15.77 3.86
CA VAL A 14 -8.42 14.32 4.12
C VAL A 14 -7.88 14.06 5.52
N VAL A 15 -6.79 14.73 5.91
CA VAL A 15 -6.16 14.59 7.23
C VAL A 15 -7.12 15.01 8.35
N LYS A 16 -7.83 16.12 8.16
CA LYS A 16 -8.83 16.60 9.13
C LYS A 16 -9.97 15.60 9.30
N SER A 17 -10.49 15.09 8.19
CA SER A 17 -11.57 14.09 8.20
C SER A 17 -11.12 12.78 8.87
N ALA A 18 -9.91 12.31 8.56
CA ALA A 18 -9.34 11.13 9.20
C ALA A 18 -9.13 11.32 10.70
N ARG A 19 -8.70 12.51 11.14
CA ARG A 19 -8.55 12.84 12.57
C ARG A 19 -9.89 12.82 13.32
N VAL A 20 -10.91 13.42 12.72
CA VAL A 20 -12.28 13.42 13.30
C VAL A 20 -12.82 11.99 13.39
N MET A 21 -12.67 11.20 12.33
CA MET A 21 -13.07 9.79 12.33
C MET A 21 -12.34 8.98 13.39
N LYS A 22 -11.02 9.16 13.54
CA LYS A 22 -10.24 8.50 14.59
C LYS A 22 -10.75 8.85 15.99
N GLN A 23 -11.11 10.11 16.24
CA GLN A 23 -11.67 10.53 17.53
C GLN A 23 -13.06 9.94 17.78
N ALA A 24 -13.92 9.94 16.76
CA ALA A 24 -15.26 9.34 16.86
C ALA A 24 -15.18 7.82 17.14
N VAL A 25 -14.30 7.12 16.43
CA VAL A 25 -14.08 5.68 16.64
C VAL A 25 -13.51 5.41 18.03
N ALA A 26 -12.55 6.21 18.51
CA ALA A 26 -11.99 6.07 19.86
C ALA A 26 -13.06 6.21 20.96
N HIS A 27 -14.07 7.05 20.71
CA HIS A 27 -15.22 7.17 21.60
C HIS A 27 -16.12 5.92 21.59
N LEU A 28 -16.28 5.28 20.44
CA LEU A 28 -17.14 4.11 20.27
C LEU A 28 -16.50 2.80 20.73
N VAL A 29 -15.17 2.70 20.70
CA VAL A 29 -14.44 1.47 21.06
C VAL A 29 -14.86 0.88 22.41
N PRO A 30 -14.95 1.65 23.52
CA PRO A 30 -15.37 1.10 24.81
C PRO A 30 -16.77 0.47 24.77
N PHE A 31 -17.70 1.10 24.07
CA PHE A 31 -19.08 0.60 23.93
C PHE A 31 -19.14 -0.67 23.10
N ILE A 32 -18.35 -0.74 22.03
CA ILE A 32 -18.23 -1.94 21.18
C ILE A 32 -17.63 -3.10 21.99
N GLU A 33 -16.62 -2.84 22.82
CA GLU A 33 -16.01 -3.86 23.68
C GLU A 33 -16.98 -4.35 24.76
N GLU A 34 -17.78 -3.45 25.32
CA GLU A 34 -18.80 -3.79 26.33
C GLU A 34 -19.92 -4.61 25.72
N GLU A 35 -20.37 -4.27 24.51
CA GLU A 35 -21.39 -5.03 23.78
C GLU A 35 -20.89 -6.42 23.36
N LYS A 36 -19.62 -6.53 22.92
CA LYS A 36 -18.99 -7.83 22.66
C LYS A 36 -18.94 -8.72 23.89
N LYS A 37 -18.62 -8.16 25.07
CA LYS A 37 -18.66 -8.91 26.33
C LYS A 37 -20.07 -9.37 26.71
N ARG A 38 -21.08 -8.55 26.43
CA ARG A 38 -22.46 -8.82 26.76
C ARG A 38 -23.15 -9.80 25.83
N SER A 39 -22.84 -9.72 24.52
CA SER A 39 -23.41 -10.60 23.48
C SER A 39 -22.79 -11.98 23.45
N GLY A 40 -21.66 -12.20 24.15
CA GLY A 40 -20.94 -13.47 24.10
C GLY A 40 -20.27 -13.75 22.75
N ASP A 41 -20.39 -12.83 21.79
CA ASP A 41 -19.81 -12.94 20.45
C ASP A 41 -18.35 -12.47 20.47
N THR A 42 -17.53 -13.28 21.17
CA THR A 42 -16.11 -13.03 21.36
C THR A 42 -15.24 -13.52 20.20
N LYS A 43 -15.84 -14.22 19.22
CA LYS A 43 -15.07 -14.72 18.08
C LYS A 43 -14.75 -13.61 17.12
N SER A 44 -13.47 -13.26 17.05
CA SER A 44 -12.93 -12.44 15.97
C SER A 44 -13.23 -13.10 14.60
N LYS A 45 -13.50 -12.29 13.58
CA LYS A 45 -13.65 -12.77 12.20
C LYS A 45 -12.34 -13.30 11.60
N GLY A 46 -11.23 -13.01 12.26
CA GLY A 46 -9.89 -13.41 11.88
C GLY A 46 -8.84 -12.45 12.45
N LYS A 47 -7.60 -12.91 12.46
CA LYS A 47 -6.45 -12.16 12.97
C LYS A 47 -5.56 -11.70 11.82
N ILE A 48 -5.24 -10.40 11.80
CA ILE A 48 -4.46 -9.75 10.75
C ILE A 48 -3.21 -9.13 11.38
N VAL A 49 -2.04 -9.53 10.90
CA VAL A 49 -0.79 -8.83 11.21
C VAL A 49 -0.52 -7.79 10.14
N ILE A 50 -0.34 -6.53 10.52
CA ILE A 50 -0.11 -5.44 9.58
C ILE A 50 1.16 -4.66 9.93
N ALA A 51 1.97 -4.35 8.92
CA ALA A 51 3.22 -3.61 9.09
C ALA A 51 3.47 -2.64 7.93
N THR A 52 4.17 -1.54 8.23
CA THR A 52 4.87 -0.78 7.19
C THR A 52 6.25 -1.42 7.00
N VAL A 53 6.58 -1.76 5.75
CA VAL A 53 7.78 -2.51 5.42
C VAL A 53 9.06 -1.78 5.77
N LYS A 54 10.17 -2.50 5.83
CA LYS A 54 11.50 -1.99 6.15
C LYS A 54 11.83 -0.76 5.30
N GLY A 55 12.43 0.24 5.95
CA GLY A 55 12.87 1.48 5.30
C GLY A 55 11.77 2.52 5.07
N ASP A 56 10.52 2.20 5.40
CA ASP A 56 9.39 3.11 5.23
C ASP A 56 8.79 3.52 6.58
N VAL A 57 8.55 4.81 6.77
CA VAL A 57 8.06 5.41 8.03
C VAL A 57 6.60 5.88 7.96
N HIS A 58 5.95 5.70 6.81
CA HIS A 58 4.61 6.19 6.58
C HIS A 58 3.55 5.24 7.17
N ASP A 59 2.81 5.70 8.16
CA ASP A 59 1.87 4.87 8.90
C ASP A 59 0.41 5.35 8.88
N ILE A 60 0.13 6.55 8.39
CA ILE A 60 -1.22 7.14 8.45
C ILE A 60 -2.25 6.23 7.77
N GLY A 61 -1.98 5.80 6.54
CA GLY A 61 -2.87 4.90 5.79
C GLY A 61 -3.06 3.56 6.47
N LYS A 62 -1.96 2.96 6.96
CA LYS A 62 -1.97 1.69 7.69
C LYS A 62 -2.80 1.79 8.98
N ASN A 63 -2.64 2.87 9.73
CA ASN A 63 -3.39 3.08 10.98
C ASN A 63 -4.88 3.26 10.72
N ILE A 64 -5.28 3.91 9.62
CA ILE A 64 -6.69 3.99 9.21
C ILE A 64 -7.23 2.59 8.89
N VAL A 65 -6.51 1.79 8.11
CA VAL A 65 -6.88 0.40 7.81
C VAL A 65 -7.01 -0.42 9.08
N THR A 66 -6.07 -0.30 10.02
CA THR A 66 -6.12 -0.98 11.32
C THR A 66 -7.42 -0.68 12.05
N VAL A 67 -7.77 0.60 12.19
CA VAL A 67 -9.00 1.01 12.88
C VAL A 67 -10.25 0.49 12.17
N VAL A 68 -10.30 0.61 10.84
CA VAL A 68 -11.45 0.15 10.04
C VAL A 68 -11.66 -1.37 10.18
N LEU A 69 -10.58 -2.16 10.15
CA LEU A 69 -10.65 -3.62 10.36
C LEU A 69 -11.10 -3.95 11.79
N GLN A 70 -10.56 -3.28 12.81
CA GLN A 70 -10.95 -3.49 14.22
C GLN A 70 -12.44 -3.18 14.45
N CYS A 71 -12.95 -2.10 13.85
CA CYS A 71 -14.38 -1.76 13.88
C CYS A 71 -15.27 -2.82 13.22
N ASN A 72 -14.71 -3.63 12.34
CA ASN A 72 -15.42 -4.72 11.66
C ASN A 72 -15.16 -6.11 12.26
N ASN A 73 -14.73 -6.14 13.51
CA ASN A 73 -14.53 -7.35 14.30
C ASN A 73 -13.35 -8.24 13.86
N PHE A 74 -12.30 -7.63 13.28
CA PHE A 74 -11.01 -8.30 13.09
C PHE A 74 -10.07 -7.99 14.25
N GLU A 75 -9.30 -8.97 14.68
CA GLU A 75 -8.16 -8.74 15.56
C GLU A 75 -6.97 -8.26 14.73
N VAL A 76 -6.43 -7.08 15.03
CA VAL A 76 -5.34 -6.51 14.24
C VAL A 76 -4.11 -6.27 15.11
N VAL A 77 -3.02 -6.95 14.77
CA VAL A 77 -1.69 -6.75 15.35
C VAL A 77 -0.92 -5.77 14.48
N ASN A 78 -0.86 -4.52 14.91
CA ASN A 78 -0.15 -3.47 14.21
C ASN A 78 1.31 -3.40 14.70
N MET A 79 2.25 -3.76 13.84
CA MET A 79 3.69 -3.82 14.16
C MET A 79 4.41 -2.46 14.02
N GLY A 80 3.72 -1.41 13.56
CA GLY A 80 4.35 -0.11 13.37
C GLY A 80 5.01 0.05 12.00
N VAL A 81 6.14 0.75 11.98
CA VAL A 81 6.87 1.15 10.75
C VAL A 81 8.27 0.55 10.70
N MET A 82 8.91 0.57 9.53
CA MET A 82 10.28 0.10 9.30
C MET A 82 10.50 -1.37 9.73
N VAL A 83 9.47 -2.21 9.62
CA VAL A 83 9.53 -3.58 10.15
C VAL A 83 10.23 -4.51 9.16
N PRO A 84 11.30 -5.20 9.57
CA PRO A 84 11.98 -6.18 8.73
C PRO A 84 11.10 -7.38 8.39
N CYS A 85 11.30 -7.97 7.21
CA CYS A 85 10.57 -9.16 6.76
C CYS A 85 10.58 -10.29 7.80
N SER A 86 11.75 -10.61 8.38
CA SER A 86 11.90 -11.66 9.38
C SER A 86 11.01 -11.47 10.61
N GLU A 87 10.86 -10.21 11.07
CA GLU A 87 10.01 -9.90 12.22
C GLU A 87 8.53 -9.99 11.85
N ILE A 88 8.14 -9.54 10.64
CA ILE A 88 6.76 -9.68 10.15
C ILE A 88 6.35 -11.15 10.12
N LEU A 89 7.18 -12.01 9.53
CA LEU A 89 6.89 -13.43 9.40
C LEU A 89 6.91 -14.15 10.75
N ALA A 90 7.87 -13.84 11.62
CA ALA A 90 7.93 -14.39 12.97
C ALA A 90 6.70 -14.01 13.79
N LYS A 91 6.27 -12.73 13.73
CA LYS A 91 5.08 -12.25 14.43
C LYS A 91 3.81 -12.89 13.88
N ALA A 92 3.68 -12.99 12.56
CA ALA A 92 2.54 -13.66 11.94
C ALA A 92 2.37 -15.12 12.38
N LYS A 93 3.47 -15.86 12.52
CA LYS A 93 3.46 -17.23 13.05
C LYS A 93 3.08 -17.25 14.54
N ALA A 94 3.72 -16.42 15.36
CA ALA A 94 3.48 -16.36 16.79
C ALA A 94 2.02 -16.02 17.13
N GLU A 95 1.42 -15.18 16.33
CA GLU A 95 0.01 -14.77 16.49
C GLU A 95 -0.99 -15.70 15.80
N ASN A 96 -0.54 -16.72 15.07
CA ASN A 96 -1.39 -17.54 14.19
C ASN A 96 -2.26 -16.66 13.27
N ALA A 97 -1.61 -15.73 12.56
CA ALA A 97 -2.31 -14.76 11.73
C ALA A 97 -2.99 -15.42 10.54
N ASP A 98 -4.24 -15.07 10.30
CA ASP A 98 -5.01 -15.49 9.13
C ASP A 98 -4.66 -14.70 7.87
N ILE A 99 -4.17 -13.47 8.04
CA ILE A 99 -3.81 -12.55 6.94
C ILE A 99 -2.58 -11.74 7.36
N ILE A 100 -1.69 -11.46 6.39
CA ILE A 100 -0.61 -10.48 6.54
C ILE A 100 -0.91 -9.26 5.65
N GLY A 101 -0.81 -8.05 6.21
CA GLY A 101 -0.96 -6.79 5.48
C GLY A 101 0.34 -6.00 5.45
N LEU A 102 0.73 -5.56 4.26
CA LEU A 102 1.90 -4.71 4.06
C LEU A 102 1.49 -3.33 3.57
N SER A 103 2.12 -2.31 4.14
CA SER A 103 1.95 -0.91 3.75
C SER A 103 3.28 -0.31 3.32
N GLY A 104 3.24 0.55 2.31
CA GLY A 104 4.40 1.30 1.84
C GLY A 104 4.00 2.52 1.02
N LEU A 105 4.83 3.58 1.09
CA LEU A 105 4.60 4.83 0.38
C LEU A 105 5.74 5.20 -0.57
N ILE A 106 6.94 4.69 -0.34
CA ILE A 106 8.11 5.03 -1.15
C ILE A 106 8.46 3.91 -2.13
N THR A 107 9.16 4.24 -3.21
CA THR A 107 9.49 3.26 -4.26
C THR A 107 10.24 2.02 -3.73
N PRO A 108 11.21 2.13 -2.81
CA PRO A 108 11.87 0.95 -2.25
C PRO A 108 10.94 -0.01 -1.51
N SER A 109 9.82 0.47 -0.98
CA SER A 109 8.84 -0.39 -0.30
C SER A 109 8.25 -1.46 -1.21
N LEU A 110 8.19 -1.19 -2.51
CA LEU A 110 7.69 -2.15 -3.52
C LEU A 110 8.60 -3.39 -3.63
N GLU A 111 9.91 -3.19 -3.55
CA GLU A 111 10.89 -4.28 -3.57
C GLU A 111 10.85 -5.09 -2.27
N GLU A 112 10.70 -4.41 -1.13
CA GLU A 112 10.53 -5.07 0.16
C GLU A 112 9.26 -5.92 0.21
N MET A 113 8.15 -5.46 -0.37
CA MET A 113 6.91 -6.26 -0.46
C MET A 113 7.10 -7.52 -1.32
N ALA A 114 7.79 -7.40 -2.45
CA ALA A 114 8.12 -8.54 -3.29
C ALA A 114 9.07 -9.51 -2.57
N TYR A 115 10.00 -9.00 -1.78
CA TYR A 115 10.89 -9.80 -0.94
C TYR A 115 10.11 -10.56 0.15
N VAL A 116 9.16 -9.91 0.83
CA VAL A 116 8.30 -10.58 1.83
C VAL A 116 7.52 -11.73 1.17
N ALA A 117 6.91 -11.51 0.00
CA ALA A 117 6.19 -12.56 -0.74
C ALA A 117 7.11 -13.76 -1.06
N LYS A 118 8.35 -13.49 -1.48
CA LYS A 118 9.35 -14.52 -1.77
C LYS A 118 9.77 -15.31 -0.52
N GLU A 119 9.94 -14.63 0.61
CA GLU A 119 10.27 -15.29 1.87
C GLU A 119 9.08 -16.12 2.42
N MET A 120 7.83 -15.65 2.23
CA MET A 120 6.64 -16.46 2.53
C MET A 120 6.61 -17.75 1.70
N GLN A 121 6.99 -17.70 0.42
CA GLN A 121 7.09 -18.90 -0.43
C GLN A 121 8.18 -19.86 0.03
N ARG A 122 9.30 -19.35 0.52
CA ARG A 122 10.41 -20.16 1.03
C ARG A 122 10.08 -20.87 2.35
N ASP A 123 9.27 -20.23 3.16
CA ASP A 123 8.93 -20.73 4.48
C ASP A 123 7.82 -21.78 4.39
N PRO A 124 8.07 -23.03 4.88
CA PRO A 124 7.10 -24.12 4.79
C PRO A 124 5.74 -23.81 5.40
N HIS A 125 5.70 -23.04 6.50
CA HIS A 125 4.46 -22.70 7.17
C HIS A 125 3.54 -21.86 6.25
N PHE A 126 4.05 -20.75 5.71
CA PHE A 126 3.24 -19.88 4.84
C PHE A 126 2.89 -20.56 3.52
N ARG A 127 3.83 -21.31 2.95
CA ARG A 127 3.59 -22.06 1.70
C ARG A 127 2.48 -23.10 1.87
N MET A 128 2.45 -23.84 2.98
CA MET A 128 1.41 -24.85 3.24
C MET A 128 0.07 -24.22 3.59
N MET A 129 0.07 -23.23 4.47
CA MET A 129 -1.16 -22.57 4.94
C MET A 129 -1.76 -21.61 3.91
N LYS A 130 -0.99 -21.19 2.89
CA LYS A 130 -1.40 -20.22 1.87
C LYS A 130 -2.04 -18.98 2.48
N ILE A 131 -1.38 -18.43 3.51
CA ILE A 131 -1.85 -17.24 4.23
C ILE A 131 -1.91 -16.06 3.26
N PRO A 132 -3.07 -15.39 3.13
CA PRO A 132 -3.20 -14.25 2.24
C PRO A 132 -2.28 -13.09 2.59
N LEU A 133 -1.73 -12.45 1.55
CA LEU A 133 -0.89 -11.26 1.64
C LEU A 133 -1.61 -10.06 1.03
N LEU A 134 -1.95 -9.06 1.85
CA LEU A 134 -2.55 -7.81 1.39
C LEU A 134 -1.47 -6.77 1.11
N ILE A 135 -1.57 -6.11 -0.03
CA ILE A 135 -0.65 -5.08 -0.49
C ILE A 135 -1.38 -3.75 -0.56
N GLY A 136 -0.94 -2.78 0.22
CA GLY A 136 -1.53 -1.45 0.28
C GLY A 136 -0.49 -0.34 0.40
N GLY A 137 -0.95 0.90 0.24
CA GLY A 137 -0.13 2.10 0.30
C GLY A 137 -0.10 2.87 -1.01
N ALA A 138 0.26 4.16 -0.95
CA ALA A 138 0.06 5.08 -2.07
C ALA A 138 0.94 4.81 -3.30
N THR A 139 2.11 4.18 -3.14
CA THR A 139 2.95 3.77 -4.27
C THR A 139 2.56 2.43 -4.88
N THR A 140 1.73 1.67 -4.19
CA THR A 140 1.31 0.36 -4.69
C THR A 140 0.25 0.50 -5.76
N SER A 141 0.19 -0.46 -6.65
CA SER A 141 -0.83 -0.52 -7.68
C SER A 141 -1.19 -1.97 -7.99
N ARG A 142 -2.40 -2.15 -8.51
CA ARG A 142 -2.88 -3.46 -8.95
C ARG A 142 -1.96 -4.11 -9.98
N ALA A 143 -1.50 -3.32 -10.97
CA ALA A 143 -0.59 -3.81 -12.00
C ALA A 143 0.77 -4.22 -11.42
N HIS A 144 1.34 -3.43 -10.51
CA HIS A 144 2.60 -3.77 -9.85
C HIS A 144 2.45 -5.03 -8.98
N THR A 145 1.38 -5.13 -8.21
CA THR A 145 1.09 -6.32 -7.41
C THR A 145 0.98 -7.56 -8.29
N ALA A 146 0.22 -7.48 -9.39
CA ALA A 146 0.04 -8.59 -10.33
C ALA A 146 1.34 -9.05 -11.02
N VAL A 147 2.22 -8.10 -11.38
CA VAL A 147 3.41 -8.38 -12.21
C VAL A 147 4.65 -8.67 -11.36
N LYS A 148 4.82 -8.01 -10.21
CA LYS A 148 6.07 -8.02 -9.44
C LYS A 148 5.97 -8.72 -8.10
N ILE A 149 4.82 -8.72 -7.44
CA ILE A 149 4.68 -9.28 -6.09
C ILE A 149 4.04 -10.67 -6.14
N ALA A 150 2.86 -10.80 -6.72
CA ALA A 150 2.09 -12.03 -6.75
C ALA A 150 2.86 -13.24 -7.35
N PRO A 151 3.71 -13.10 -8.38
CA PRO A 151 4.46 -14.25 -8.92
C PRO A 151 5.47 -14.87 -7.95
N ASN A 152 5.78 -14.19 -6.82
CA ASN A 152 6.74 -14.69 -5.84
C ASN A 152 6.11 -15.55 -4.73
N TYR A 153 4.79 -15.72 -4.72
CA TYR A 153 4.09 -16.47 -3.69
C TYR A 153 2.87 -17.21 -4.25
N GLU A 154 2.74 -18.50 -3.98
CA GLU A 154 1.61 -19.33 -4.43
C GLU A 154 0.32 -19.14 -3.63
N GLY A 155 0.39 -18.49 -2.47
CA GLY A 155 -0.78 -18.08 -1.72
C GLY A 155 -1.40 -16.81 -2.31
N PRO A 156 -2.62 -16.44 -1.85
CA PRO A 156 -3.31 -15.25 -2.37
C PRO A 156 -2.54 -13.96 -2.07
N VAL A 157 -2.25 -13.16 -3.10
CA VAL A 157 -1.67 -11.81 -2.96
C VAL A 157 -2.67 -10.81 -3.51
N VAL A 158 -3.18 -9.93 -2.66
CA VAL A 158 -4.31 -9.07 -3.00
C VAL A 158 -3.97 -7.60 -2.84
N TYR A 159 -4.13 -6.83 -3.90
CA TYR A 159 -4.03 -5.38 -3.86
C TYR A 159 -5.26 -4.75 -3.19
N VAL A 160 -5.02 -3.92 -2.19
CA VAL A 160 -6.06 -3.18 -1.46
C VAL A 160 -5.89 -1.68 -1.75
N PRO A 161 -6.77 -1.06 -2.56
CA PRO A 161 -6.59 0.32 -3.00
C PRO A 161 -6.77 1.34 -1.88
N ASP A 162 -7.63 1.05 -0.92
CA ASP A 162 -7.95 1.96 0.18
C ASP A 162 -8.49 1.22 1.41
N ALA A 163 -8.63 1.94 2.52
CA ALA A 163 -9.09 1.39 3.78
C ALA A 163 -10.54 0.86 3.72
N SER A 164 -11.41 1.46 2.91
CA SER A 164 -12.81 1.02 2.81
C SER A 164 -12.94 -0.37 2.17
N ARG A 165 -12.02 -0.70 1.27
CA ARG A 165 -11.96 -2.00 0.60
C ARG A 165 -11.31 -3.10 1.46
N SER A 166 -10.53 -2.74 2.47
CA SER A 166 -9.81 -3.71 3.30
C SER A 166 -10.75 -4.70 3.99
N VAL A 167 -11.91 -4.24 4.43
CA VAL A 167 -12.90 -5.08 5.13
C VAL A 167 -13.49 -6.13 4.21
N SER A 168 -14.00 -5.72 3.04
CA SER A 168 -14.59 -6.66 2.08
C SER A 168 -13.56 -7.67 1.56
N VAL A 169 -12.34 -7.24 1.33
CA VAL A 169 -11.23 -8.11 0.92
C VAL A 169 -10.92 -9.15 2.01
N ALA A 170 -10.76 -8.71 3.26
CA ALA A 170 -10.49 -9.63 4.37
C ALA A 170 -11.64 -10.61 4.61
N GLN A 171 -12.89 -10.14 4.53
CA GLN A 171 -14.07 -11.00 4.64
C GLN A 171 -14.14 -12.06 3.54
N SER A 172 -13.92 -11.67 2.28
CA SER A 172 -13.92 -12.63 1.16
C SER A 172 -12.81 -13.67 1.28
N LEU A 173 -11.62 -13.27 1.75
CA LEU A 173 -10.49 -14.18 1.91
C LEU A 173 -10.67 -15.16 3.07
N LEU A 174 -11.45 -14.82 4.09
CA LEU A 174 -11.70 -15.67 5.26
C LEU A 174 -13.05 -16.37 5.23
N SER A 175 -13.93 -16.06 4.25
CA SER A 175 -15.18 -16.76 4.06
C SER A 175 -14.97 -18.13 3.42
N PRO A 176 -15.40 -19.24 4.03
CA PRO A 176 -15.29 -20.55 3.44
C PRO A 176 -15.98 -20.66 2.07
N GLU A 177 -17.09 -19.92 1.88
CA GLU A 177 -17.93 -20.00 0.67
C GLU A 177 -17.43 -19.08 -0.46
N ALA A 178 -16.89 -17.88 -0.10
CA ALA A 178 -16.50 -16.88 -1.09
C ALA A 178 -15.03 -16.94 -1.50
N ARG A 179 -14.17 -17.56 -0.67
CA ARG A 179 -12.71 -17.52 -0.83
C ARG A 179 -12.24 -18.03 -2.19
N GLU A 180 -12.69 -19.21 -2.58
CA GLU A 180 -12.18 -19.85 -3.80
C GLU A 180 -12.52 -19.02 -5.05
N GLN A 181 -13.78 -18.59 -5.16
CA GLN A 181 -14.21 -17.76 -6.28
C GLN A 181 -13.50 -16.41 -6.30
N TYR A 182 -13.35 -15.79 -5.13
CA TYR A 182 -12.66 -14.50 -5.01
C TYR A 182 -11.19 -14.58 -5.43
N ILE A 183 -10.48 -15.65 -5.05
CA ILE A 183 -9.09 -15.90 -5.46
C ILE A 183 -9.01 -16.14 -6.96
N ALA A 184 -9.91 -16.96 -7.51
CA ALA A 184 -9.95 -17.24 -8.94
C ALA A 184 -10.19 -15.98 -9.79
N ASP A 185 -11.05 -15.08 -9.34
CA ASP A 185 -11.31 -13.80 -10.00
C ASP A 185 -10.07 -12.90 -9.99
N ILE A 186 -9.34 -12.84 -8.86
CA ILE A 186 -8.08 -12.08 -8.74
C ILE A 186 -7.02 -12.68 -9.66
N ASP A 187 -6.85 -13.99 -9.67
CA ASP A 187 -5.83 -14.65 -10.47
C ASP A 187 -6.07 -14.44 -11.97
N SER A 188 -7.32 -14.54 -12.41
CA SER A 188 -7.74 -14.26 -13.78
C SER A 188 -7.43 -12.82 -14.17
N ASP A 189 -7.76 -11.87 -13.31
CA ASP A 189 -7.46 -10.45 -13.54
C ASP A 189 -5.95 -10.17 -13.57
N TYR A 190 -5.20 -10.77 -12.65
CA TYR A 190 -3.74 -10.61 -12.62
C TYR A 190 -3.07 -11.26 -13.82
N GLN A 191 -3.57 -12.37 -14.32
CA GLN A 191 -3.09 -12.97 -15.56
C GLN A 191 -3.30 -12.02 -16.73
N ARG A 192 -4.47 -11.44 -16.88
CA ARG A 192 -4.77 -10.44 -17.92
C ARG A 192 -3.82 -9.23 -17.82
N LEU A 193 -3.56 -8.73 -16.60
CA LEU A 193 -2.63 -7.61 -16.39
C LEU A 193 -1.19 -7.97 -16.77
N ARG A 194 -0.73 -9.18 -16.47
CA ARG A 194 0.59 -9.67 -16.86
C ARG A 194 0.72 -9.77 -18.39
N GLU A 195 -0.30 -10.29 -19.07
CA GLU A 195 -0.33 -10.38 -20.54
C GLU A 195 -0.31 -8.99 -21.20
N GLN A 196 -1.11 -8.07 -20.69
CA GLN A 196 -1.09 -6.67 -21.15
C GLN A 196 0.26 -6.01 -20.94
N HIS A 197 0.91 -6.29 -19.81
CA HIS A 197 2.23 -5.75 -19.49
C HIS A 197 3.31 -6.35 -20.39
N ALA A 198 3.26 -7.65 -20.66
CA ALA A 198 4.19 -8.35 -21.55
C ALA A 198 4.04 -7.88 -23.00
N ASN A 199 2.81 -7.61 -23.43
CA ASN A 199 2.49 -7.14 -24.79
C ASN A 199 2.70 -5.63 -24.98
N LYS A 200 3.05 -4.90 -23.94
CA LYS A 200 3.38 -3.47 -24.06
C LYS A 200 4.59 -3.33 -24.99
N ARG A 201 4.33 -2.92 -26.24
CA ARG A 201 5.39 -2.58 -27.20
C ARG A 201 6.24 -1.49 -26.55
N THR A 202 7.50 -1.80 -26.30
CA THR A 202 8.50 -0.80 -25.95
C THR A 202 8.56 0.17 -27.11
N GLN A 203 8.22 1.44 -26.92
CA GLN A 203 8.43 2.45 -27.96
C GLN A 203 9.90 2.39 -28.35
N ALA A 204 10.14 2.27 -29.64
CA ALA A 204 11.50 2.24 -30.17
C ALA A 204 12.24 3.51 -29.70
N MET A 205 13.28 3.31 -28.92
CA MET A 205 14.12 4.43 -28.45
C MET A 205 14.80 5.07 -29.64
N LEU A 206 14.75 6.40 -29.73
CA LEU A 206 15.53 7.15 -30.71
C LEU A 206 17.02 6.95 -30.44
N SER A 207 17.80 6.83 -31.49
CA SER A 207 19.27 6.89 -31.36
C SER A 207 19.68 8.25 -30.77
N LEU A 208 20.82 8.29 -30.09
CA LEU A 208 21.35 9.55 -29.53
C LEU A 208 21.50 10.64 -30.60
N ALA A 209 21.88 10.28 -31.82
CA ALA A 209 21.98 11.22 -32.94
C ALA A 209 20.61 11.82 -33.31
N GLN A 210 19.57 10.98 -33.40
CA GLN A 210 18.19 11.43 -33.64
C GLN A 210 17.67 12.31 -32.51
N ALA A 211 17.90 11.91 -31.24
CA ALA A 211 17.49 12.69 -30.06
C ALA A 211 18.18 14.07 -30.04
N ARG A 212 19.47 14.14 -30.38
CA ARG A 212 20.21 15.40 -30.51
C ARG A 212 19.68 16.29 -31.63
N LYS A 213 19.30 15.68 -32.79
CA LYS A 213 18.69 16.42 -33.90
C LYS A 213 17.32 16.99 -33.53
N ASN A 214 16.55 16.25 -32.70
CA ASN A 214 15.22 16.63 -32.28
C ASN A 214 15.20 17.48 -30.99
N LYS A 215 16.37 17.82 -30.44
CA LYS A 215 16.41 18.66 -29.24
C LYS A 215 15.74 19.99 -29.49
N MET A 216 15.01 20.47 -28.53
CA MET A 216 14.44 21.81 -28.55
C MET A 216 15.56 22.84 -28.67
N GLN A 217 15.49 23.68 -29.69
CA GLN A 217 16.39 24.82 -29.86
C GLN A 217 15.76 26.02 -29.18
N LEU A 218 16.40 26.49 -28.14
CA LEU A 218 15.99 27.69 -27.40
C LEU A 218 16.98 28.81 -27.72
N GLU A 219 16.47 29.94 -28.14
CA GLU A 219 17.24 31.14 -28.33
C GLU A 219 17.13 32.01 -27.07
N PHE A 220 18.28 32.34 -26.50
CA PHE A 220 18.37 33.18 -25.29
C PHE A 220 18.94 34.57 -25.61
N SER A 221 18.68 35.07 -26.81
CA SER A 221 19.11 36.39 -27.27
C SER A 221 17.93 37.33 -27.51
N GLY A 222 18.19 38.59 -27.62
CA GLY A 222 17.17 39.63 -27.87
C GLY A 222 16.08 39.67 -26.83
N GLU A 223 14.82 39.63 -27.26
CA GLU A 223 13.64 39.65 -26.37
C GLU A 223 13.48 38.41 -25.52
N CYS A 224 14.04 37.29 -25.97
CA CYS A 224 14.05 36.01 -25.25
C CYS A 224 15.21 35.86 -24.27
N ALA A 225 16.07 36.85 -24.16
CA ALA A 225 17.20 36.82 -23.22
C ALA A 225 16.71 36.80 -21.75
N PRO A 226 17.20 35.87 -20.93
CA PRO A 226 16.85 35.85 -19.52
C PRO A 226 17.31 37.13 -18.83
N ARG A 227 16.49 37.63 -17.92
CA ARG A 227 16.87 38.82 -17.13
C ARG A 227 18.13 38.56 -16.36
N ARG A 228 19.11 39.44 -16.50
CA ARG A 228 20.35 39.35 -15.71
C ARG A 228 20.00 39.48 -14.20
N PRO A 229 20.41 38.53 -13.37
CA PRO A 229 20.18 38.65 -11.93
C PRO A 229 20.94 39.85 -11.36
N LYS A 230 20.42 40.46 -10.29
CA LYS A 230 21.04 41.63 -9.64
C LYS A 230 22.45 41.34 -9.12
N PHE A 231 22.73 40.07 -8.82
CA PHE A 231 24.08 39.58 -8.48
C PHE A 231 24.25 38.15 -8.95
N ILE A 232 25.49 37.77 -9.24
CA ILE A 232 25.88 36.43 -9.61
C ILE A 232 26.84 35.92 -8.52
N GLY A 233 26.57 34.76 -7.95
CA GLY A 233 27.36 34.13 -6.93
C GLY A 233 26.60 33.85 -5.63
N ARG A 234 27.36 33.46 -4.59
CA ARG A 234 26.79 33.10 -3.27
C ARG A 234 26.60 34.38 -2.43
N ARG A 235 25.39 34.59 -1.91
CA ARG A 235 25.12 35.62 -0.92
C ARG A 235 24.59 34.98 0.36
N VAL A 236 25.17 35.35 1.49
CA VAL A 236 24.74 34.88 2.81
C VAL A 236 23.95 36.02 3.47
N PHE A 237 22.70 35.75 3.81
CA PHE A 237 21.88 36.64 4.62
C PHE A 237 22.06 36.23 6.07
N LYS A 238 22.46 37.18 6.93
CA LYS A 238 22.50 37.01 8.38
C LYS A 238 21.34 37.83 8.95
N ASN A 239 20.62 37.27 9.92
CA ASN A 239 19.47 37.91 10.59
C ASN A 239 18.32 38.19 9.59
N VAL A 240 17.72 37.16 9.09
CA VAL A 240 16.44 37.23 8.40
C VAL A 240 15.39 36.94 9.47
N ASP A 241 14.70 38.00 9.96
CA ASP A 241 13.56 37.88 10.86
C ASP A 241 12.33 37.36 10.11
#